data_da3196bfae0302a3f040126c6f3b5921
#
_entry.id   da3196bfae0302a3f040126c6f3b5921
#
_cell.length_a   1.000
_cell.length_b   1.000
_cell.length_c   1.000
_cell.angle_alpha   90.00
_cell.angle_beta   90.00
_cell.angle_gamma   90.00
#
_symmetry.space_group_name_H-M   'P 1'
#
loop_
_entity.id
_entity.type
_entity.pdbx_description
1 polymer ?
#
loop_
_entity_poly.entity_id
_entity_poly.type
_entity_poly.pdbx_seq_one_letter_code
_entity_poly.pdbx_strand_id
1 'polypeptide(L)'
;MYYSAGNYEAFATPQKPANVDGKSAYIVGSGLAALSAACYLVRDAQMKGEHVHVLEKDPIPGGACVGYHYENLGYVMRGGREMDNHFECMWDLFRSIPSIEDENHTVLDEYYWLNKADPNYSLCRATRNRGEDAHTDGKFGLSDKAAMEIMNLFMSPDEKLYDKKITDFFDDEVLNSNFWMYWRTMFAFENWHSALEMKRYLQRYIHHIGGLPDFTALRFTRYNQYESMILPMVKYLEGFGVQFHYDTKVTNIAFDCAGSKKQATRIDILHDGQESSIDLTENDLVFITNGGCVENSTLGSQDTPAEFKPEIKEGGGWDLWRKIAAQDPSFGHPDKFCYDPELSNWMSATVTTLDQRIVPYIKKICKRDPFSGKVVTGGIVTVTDSNWLLSWTLNRQQQFRDQPKDQLCVWVYSLFTDKPGNYIKKPMRDCTGKEICMEWLYHLGVPEDQIEDMATNSANTVPCMMPYIDAFFMPRAAGDRPDIVPEGAVNFAFLGQFAETARDTIFTTEYSIRTGMEAVYTLLNVDRGVPEVWGSVYDIRCLLDATVKLRDGRKITDMEMPLVGKLAMKEALKKIEGTEVEKLLKEYNVI
;
A
#
# COMPACT_ATOMS: atom_id res chain seq x y z
N MET A 1 -14.59 -5.60 -21.52
CA MET A 1 -14.11 -4.47 -20.69
C MET A 1 -13.19 -3.58 -21.51
N TYR A 2 -13.18 -2.28 -21.29
CA TYR A 2 -12.23 -1.33 -21.88
C TYR A 2 -11.79 -0.28 -20.84
N TYR A 3 -10.69 0.40 -21.12
CA TYR A 3 -10.16 1.45 -20.25
C TYR A 3 -10.50 2.82 -20.83
N SER A 4 -10.96 3.74 -19.96
CA SER A 4 -11.31 5.11 -20.34
C SER A 4 -10.25 6.10 -19.89
N ALA A 5 -9.75 6.91 -20.80
CA ALA A 5 -8.87 8.04 -20.51
C ALA A 5 -9.64 9.35 -20.23
N GLY A 6 -10.96 9.34 -20.33
CA GLY A 6 -11.80 10.53 -20.18
C GLY A 6 -12.56 10.57 -18.87
N ASN A 7 -12.54 11.72 -18.19
CA ASN A 7 -13.22 11.88 -16.90
C ASN A 7 -14.76 11.85 -17.03
N TYR A 8 -15.33 12.21 -18.17
CA TYR A 8 -16.80 12.32 -18.30
C TYR A 8 -17.53 10.99 -18.09
N GLU A 9 -16.90 9.87 -18.48
CA GLU A 9 -17.45 8.54 -18.24
C GLU A 9 -17.62 8.21 -16.75
N ALA A 10 -16.71 8.69 -15.91
CA ALA A 10 -16.80 8.48 -14.47
C ALA A 10 -18.06 9.10 -13.85
N PHE A 11 -18.66 10.10 -14.48
CA PHE A 11 -19.92 10.71 -14.06
C PHE A 11 -21.16 10.02 -14.63
N ALA A 12 -20.99 9.11 -15.59
CA ALA A 12 -22.10 8.37 -16.16
C ALA A 12 -22.48 7.16 -15.27
N THR A 13 -23.76 6.96 -15.06
CA THR A 13 -24.28 5.75 -14.45
C THR A 13 -24.35 4.65 -15.50
N PRO A 14 -23.69 3.49 -15.32
CA PRO A 14 -23.76 2.39 -16.26
C PRO A 14 -25.20 1.87 -16.39
N GLN A 15 -25.53 1.32 -17.55
CA GLN A 15 -26.77 0.58 -17.70
C GLN A 15 -26.68 -0.76 -16.95
N LYS A 16 -27.80 -1.22 -16.42
CA LYS A 16 -27.88 -2.51 -15.75
C LYS A 16 -27.53 -3.63 -16.72
N PRO A 17 -26.52 -4.47 -16.43
CA PRO A 17 -26.17 -5.58 -17.31
C PRO A 17 -27.31 -6.58 -17.47
N ALA A 18 -27.40 -7.21 -18.64
CA ALA A 18 -28.41 -8.25 -18.90
C ALA A 18 -28.22 -9.42 -17.92
N ASN A 19 -29.35 -9.99 -17.48
CA ASN A 19 -29.42 -11.18 -16.63
C ASN A 19 -28.76 -11.06 -15.24
N VAL A 20 -28.41 -9.86 -14.77
CA VAL A 20 -27.80 -9.67 -13.46
C VAL A 20 -28.74 -10.06 -12.32
N ASP A 21 -30.04 -9.88 -12.48
CA ASP A 21 -31.06 -10.25 -11.47
C ASP A 21 -31.13 -11.76 -11.19
N GLY A 22 -30.72 -12.58 -12.14
CA GLY A 22 -30.65 -14.05 -11.98
C GLY A 22 -29.28 -14.53 -11.47
N LYS A 23 -28.39 -13.64 -11.07
CA LYS A 23 -27.04 -13.99 -10.60
C LYS A 23 -26.89 -13.76 -9.11
N SER A 24 -26.00 -14.54 -8.50
CA SER A 24 -25.50 -14.33 -7.14
C SER A 24 -23.99 -14.10 -7.18
N ALA A 25 -23.46 -13.49 -6.15
CA ALA A 25 -22.03 -13.26 -6.01
C ALA A 25 -21.53 -13.70 -4.62
N TYR A 26 -20.46 -14.48 -4.60
CA TYR A 26 -19.76 -14.91 -3.40
C TYR A 26 -18.36 -14.30 -3.41
N ILE A 27 -18.05 -13.52 -2.37
CA ILE A 27 -16.81 -12.78 -2.26
C ILE A 27 -16.01 -13.34 -1.10
N VAL A 28 -14.81 -13.83 -1.38
CA VAL A 28 -13.92 -14.43 -0.38
C VAL A 28 -13.06 -13.35 0.26
N GLY A 29 -13.27 -13.13 1.55
CA GLY A 29 -12.64 -12.08 2.32
C GLY A 29 -13.43 -10.77 2.35
N SER A 30 -13.06 -9.86 3.24
CA SER A 30 -13.66 -8.52 3.39
C SER A 30 -12.60 -7.41 3.48
N GLY A 31 -11.44 -7.63 2.87
CA GLY A 31 -10.45 -6.58 2.67
C GLY A 31 -10.89 -5.58 1.59
N LEU A 32 -10.10 -4.55 1.37
CA LEU A 32 -10.44 -3.44 0.48
C LEU A 32 -10.81 -3.88 -0.95
N ALA A 33 -10.11 -4.89 -1.51
CA ALA A 33 -10.40 -5.42 -2.84
C ALA A 33 -11.76 -6.12 -2.89
N ALA A 34 -12.06 -6.95 -1.89
CA ALA A 34 -13.32 -7.67 -1.78
C ALA A 34 -14.51 -6.71 -1.61
N LEU A 35 -14.39 -5.75 -0.68
CA LEU A 35 -15.44 -4.75 -0.45
C LEU A 35 -15.63 -3.85 -1.66
N SER A 36 -14.59 -3.50 -2.41
CA SER A 36 -14.73 -2.72 -3.63
C SER A 36 -15.50 -3.49 -4.72
N ALA A 37 -15.22 -4.79 -4.90
CA ALA A 37 -16.00 -5.63 -5.80
C ALA A 37 -17.48 -5.64 -5.40
N ALA A 38 -17.78 -5.83 -4.11
CA ALA A 38 -19.16 -5.75 -3.60
C ALA A 38 -19.82 -4.40 -3.93
N CYS A 39 -19.12 -3.29 -3.71
CA CYS A 39 -19.63 -1.95 -4.03
C CYS A 39 -19.92 -1.78 -5.54
N TYR A 40 -19.00 -2.21 -6.41
CA TYR A 40 -19.23 -2.13 -7.85
C TYR A 40 -20.35 -3.05 -8.33
N LEU A 41 -20.55 -4.22 -7.69
CA LEU A 41 -21.69 -5.09 -7.97
C LEU A 41 -23.03 -4.40 -7.71
N VAL A 42 -23.18 -3.74 -6.56
CA VAL A 42 -24.45 -3.10 -6.19
C VAL A 42 -24.64 -1.74 -6.87
N ARG A 43 -23.57 -0.93 -7.01
CA ARG A 43 -23.65 0.42 -7.58
C ARG A 43 -23.71 0.41 -9.11
N ASP A 44 -22.79 -0.31 -9.77
CA ASP A 44 -22.58 -0.21 -11.21
C ASP A 44 -23.25 -1.35 -11.98
N ALA A 45 -23.11 -2.59 -11.52
CA ALA A 45 -23.83 -3.72 -12.08
C ALA A 45 -25.27 -3.80 -11.61
N GLN A 46 -25.67 -3.02 -10.60
CA GLN A 46 -27.03 -2.94 -10.06
C GLN A 46 -27.58 -4.32 -9.64
N MET A 47 -26.69 -5.17 -9.13
CA MET A 47 -27.05 -6.45 -8.53
C MET A 47 -27.77 -6.18 -7.20
N LYS A 48 -28.81 -6.98 -6.89
CA LYS A 48 -29.50 -6.87 -5.60
C LYS A 48 -28.55 -7.26 -4.47
N GLY A 49 -28.50 -6.46 -3.41
CA GLY A 49 -27.60 -6.71 -2.28
C GLY A 49 -27.83 -8.06 -1.61
N GLU A 50 -29.10 -8.52 -1.52
CA GLU A 50 -29.45 -9.85 -0.99
C GLU A 50 -28.81 -11.03 -1.76
N HIS A 51 -28.35 -10.80 -2.99
CA HIS A 51 -27.64 -11.78 -3.82
C HIS A 51 -26.11 -11.67 -3.70
N VAL A 52 -25.58 -10.72 -2.92
CA VAL A 52 -24.14 -10.51 -2.71
C VAL A 52 -23.77 -11.02 -1.31
N HIS A 53 -22.90 -12.01 -1.25
CA HIS A 53 -22.47 -12.67 -0.02
C HIS A 53 -20.98 -12.45 0.20
N VAL A 54 -20.58 -11.82 1.31
CA VAL A 54 -19.19 -11.62 1.72
C VAL A 54 -18.85 -12.66 2.77
N LEU A 55 -17.88 -13.52 2.48
CA LEU A 55 -17.43 -14.62 3.33
C LEU A 55 -16.10 -14.22 4.00
N GLU A 56 -16.15 -13.86 5.28
CA GLU A 56 -14.99 -13.37 6.02
C GLU A 56 -14.63 -14.31 7.17
N LYS A 57 -13.36 -14.73 7.22
CA LYS A 57 -12.86 -15.64 8.27
C LYS A 57 -12.72 -14.99 9.66
N ASP A 58 -12.52 -13.67 9.68
CA ASP A 58 -12.33 -12.90 10.91
C ASP A 58 -13.67 -12.32 11.42
N PRO A 59 -13.76 -11.97 12.72
CA PRO A 59 -14.98 -11.38 13.28
C PRO A 59 -15.22 -9.94 12.87
N ILE A 60 -14.24 -9.28 12.24
CA ILE A 60 -14.32 -7.89 11.76
C ILE A 60 -13.83 -7.78 10.32
N PRO A 61 -14.42 -6.90 9.50
CA PRO A 61 -13.98 -6.68 8.13
C PRO A 61 -12.69 -5.85 8.07
N GLY A 62 -12.06 -5.78 6.88
CA GLY A 62 -11.02 -4.78 6.58
C GLY A 62 -9.66 -5.34 6.20
N GLY A 63 -9.34 -6.59 6.52
CA GLY A 63 -8.08 -7.23 6.15
C GLY A 63 -6.86 -6.40 6.56
N ALA A 64 -6.02 -6.03 5.60
CA ALA A 64 -4.81 -5.23 5.84
C ALA A 64 -5.10 -3.78 6.29
N CYS A 65 -6.31 -3.27 6.07
CA CYS A 65 -6.70 -1.91 6.47
C CYS A 65 -7.25 -1.82 7.89
N VAL A 66 -7.26 -2.91 8.66
CA VAL A 66 -7.75 -2.89 10.04
C VAL A 66 -6.90 -1.95 10.89
N GLY A 67 -7.57 -0.93 11.46
CA GLY A 67 -7.12 -0.09 12.55
C GLY A 67 -8.20 -0.14 13.63
N TYR A 68 -7.90 -0.69 14.79
CA TYR A 68 -8.91 -1.05 15.77
C TYR A 68 -8.47 -0.75 17.21
N HIS A 69 -9.44 -0.37 18.04
CA HIS A 69 -9.25 -0.23 19.48
C HIS A 69 -9.66 -1.55 20.15
N TYR A 70 -8.66 -2.30 20.59
CA TYR A 70 -8.88 -3.53 21.36
C TYR A 70 -8.99 -3.20 22.84
N GLU A 71 -10.09 -3.55 23.47
CA GLU A 71 -10.38 -3.20 24.87
C GLU A 71 -9.24 -3.60 25.85
N ASN A 72 -8.60 -4.73 25.61
CA ASN A 72 -7.55 -5.26 26.51
C ASN A 72 -6.12 -4.91 26.06
N LEU A 73 -5.92 -4.35 24.85
CA LEU A 73 -4.59 -4.06 24.30
C LEU A 73 -4.38 -2.57 24.06
N GLY A 74 -5.41 -1.86 23.61
CA GLY A 74 -5.34 -0.48 23.18
C GLY A 74 -5.47 -0.30 21.67
N TYR A 75 -5.04 0.84 21.17
CA TYR A 75 -5.11 1.20 19.75
C TYR A 75 -4.05 0.47 18.92
N VAL A 76 -4.46 -0.07 17.78
CA VAL A 76 -3.59 -0.79 16.86
C VAL A 76 -3.81 -0.29 15.44
N MET A 77 -2.73 0.16 14.79
CA MET A 77 -2.65 0.39 13.35
C MET A 77 -1.65 -0.59 12.75
N ARG A 78 -2.05 -1.38 11.75
CA ARG A 78 -1.15 -2.34 11.09
C ARG A 78 -0.13 -1.66 10.17
N GLY A 79 -0.45 -0.49 9.65
CA GLY A 79 0.43 0.27 8.77
C GLY A 79 -0.10 1.67 8.47
N GLY A 80 0.78 2.54 8.02
CA GLY A 80 0.41 3.79 7.36
C GLY A 80 -0.21 3.51 5.99
N ARG A 81 -1.04 4.40 5.50
CA ARG A 81 -1.63 4.34 4.16
C ARG A 81 -1.59 5.73 3.55
N GLU A 82 -0.54 5.95 2.81
CA GLU A 82 -0.39 7.14 1.99
C GLU A 82 -1.26 7.00 0.73
N MET A 83 -1.79 8.11 0.27
CA MET A 83 -2.70 8.17 -0.88
C MET A 83 -2.26 9.20 -1.89
N ASP A 84 -2.65 8.97 -3.14
CA ASP A 84 -2.40 9.84 -4.27
C ASP A 84 -3.73 10.42 -4.81
N ASN A 85 -3.69 11.64 -5.31
CA ASN A 85 -4.79 12.25 -6.03
C ASN A 85 -5.15 11.47 -7.32
N HIS A 86 -4.20 10.72 -7.89
CA HIS A 86 -4.36 9.85 -9.06
C HIS A 86 -4.63 8.39 -8.72
N PHE A 87 -5.44 8.15 -7.70
CA PHE A 87 -6.05 6.87 -7.40
C PHE A 87 -7.45 6.83 -8.00
N GLU A 88 -7.50 6.71 -9.34
CA GLU A 88 -8.68 6.98 -10.15
C GLU A 88 -9.87 6.05 -9.83
N CYS A 89 -9.63 4.75 -9.66
CA CYS A 89 -10.68 3.80 -9.31
C CYS A 89 -11.15 4.00 -7.86
N MET A 90 -10.22 4.33 -6.96
CA MET A 90 -10.52 4.58 -5.56
C MET A 90 -11.43 5.82 -5.41
N TRP A 91 -11.08 6.92 -6.07
CA TRP A 91 -11.87 8.14 -5.99
C TRP A 91 -13.18 8.03 -6.75
N ASP A 92 -13.24 7.28 -7.87
CA ASP A 92 -14.50 6.93 -8.51
C ASP A 92 -15.45 6.19 -7.55
N LEU A 93 -14.94 5.28 -6.75
CA LEU A 93 -15.73 4.56 -5.76
C LEU A 93 -16.18 5.49 -4.62
N PHE A 94 -15.25 6.18 -3.99
CA PHE A 94 -15.50 6.97 -2.78
C PHE A 94 -16.29 8.27 -3.01
N ARG A 95 -16.47 8.72 -4.25
CA ARG A 95 -17.42 9.79 -4.56
C ARG A 95 -18.90 9.41 -4.35
N SER A 96 -19.18 8.12 -4.14
CA SER A 96 -20.54 7.59 -3.95
C SER A 96 -20.79 7.10 -2.53
N ILE A 97 -19.75 6.95 -1.71
CA ILE A 97 -19.86 6.37 -0.37
C ILE A 97 -19.89 7.51 0.66
N PRO A 98 -20.97 7.63 1.48
CA PRO A 98 -21.03 8.62 2.53
C PRO A 98 -19.90 8.49 3.55
N SER A 99 -19.37 9.60 4.04
CA SER A 99 -18.41 9.65 5.13
C SER A 99 -19.05 9.15 6.44
N ILE A 100 -18.25 8.60 7.32
CA ILE A 100 -18.70 8.17 8.65
C ILE A 100 -18.96 9.36 9.58
N GLU A 101 -18.36 10.51 9.31
CA GLU A 101 -18.51 11.73 10.12
C GLU A 101 -19.77 12.51 9.75
N ASP A 102 -20.08 12.61 8.48
CA ASP A 102 -21.21 13.36 7.96
C ASP A 102 -21.77 12.68 6.71
N GLU A 103 -22.94 12.09 6.83
CA GLU A 103 -23.60 11.38 5.74
C GLU A 103 -24.01 12.29 4.55
N ASN A 104 -23.99 13.61 4.71
CA ASN A 104 -24.24 14.56 3.62
C ASN A 104 -22.99 14.78 2.74
N HIS A 105 -21.81 14.30 3.17
CA HIS A 105 -20.58 14.37 2.43
C HIS A 105 -20.06 12.96 2.14
N THR A 106 -19.40 12.81 1.00
CA THR A 106 -18.77 11.54 0.63
C THR A 106 -17.37 11.42 1.26
N VAL A 107 -16.82 10.21 1.29
CA VAL A 107 -15.43 9.97 1.70
C VAL A 107 -14.47 10.80 0.83
N LEU A 108 -14.76 10.96 -0.47
CA LEU A 108 -13.98 11.82 -1.35
C LEU A 108 -14.06 13.30 -0.96
N ASP A 109 -15.26 13.81 -0.62
CA ASP A 109 -15.43 15.20 -0.16
C ASP A 109 -14.63 15.47 1.10
N GLU A 110 -14.72 14.58 2.10
CA GLU A 110 -13.96 14.66 3.35
C GLU A 110 -12.46 14.70 3.07
N TYR A 111 -11.97 13.75 2.26
CA TYR A 111 -10.56 13.67 1.87
C TYR A 111 -10.08 14.93 1.16
N TYR A 112 -10.82 15.39 0.14
CA TYR A 112 -10.43 16.53 -0.68
C TYR A 112 -10.32 17.81 0.15
N TRP A 113 -11.36 18.13 0.92
CA TRP A 113 -11.40 19.37 1.69
C TRP A 113 -10.41 19.37 2.85
N LEU A 114 -10.21 18.24 3.51
CA LEU A 114 -9.20 18.10 4.56
C LEU A 114 -7.80 18.40 4.02
N ASN A 115 -7.40 17.76 2.94
CA ASN A 115 -6.06 17.91 2.39
C ASN A 115 -5.85 19.25 1.67
N LYS A 116 -6.91 19.90 1.21
CA LYS A 116 -6.86 21.25 0.68
C LYS A 116 -6.72 22.32 1.75
N ALA A 117 -7.43 22.17 2.88
CA ALA A 117 -7.37 23.10 4.00
C ALA A 117 -6.06 23.01 4.79
N ASP A 118 -5.47 21.82 4.84
CA ASP A 118 -4.22 21.53 5.56
C ASP A 118 -3.30 20.65 4.68
N PRO A 119 -2.59 21.26 3.70
CA PRO A 119 -1.71 20.56 2.78
C PRO A 119 -0.59 19.82 3.52
N ASN A 120 -0.29 18.60 3.08
CA ASN A 120 0.70 17.75 3.70
C ASN A 120 2.13 18.17 3.33
N TYR A 121 3.02 18.20 4.32
CA TYR A 121 4.48 18.31 4.11
C TYR A 121 5.23 17.96 5.40
N SER A 122 6.46 17.47 5.27
CA SER A 122 7.37 17.16 6.36
C SER A 122 8.36 18.30 6.61
N LEU A 123 8.64 18.61 7.87
CA LEU A 123 9.69 19.54 8.28
C LEU A 123 10.97 18.82 8.74
N CYS A 124 10.91 17.50 8.95
CA CYS A 124 12.05 16.66 9.28
C CYS A 124 11.82 15.27 8.70
N ARG A 125 12.47 14.97 7.59
CA ARG A 125 12.33 13.69 6.88
C ARG A 125 13.10 12.56 7.55
N ALA A 126 14.23 12.87 8.15
CA ALA A 126 15.13 11.89 8.74
C ALA A 126 15.87 12.46 9.95
N THR A 127 16.15 11.59 10.90
CA THR A 127 16.92 11.91 12.11
C THR A 127 18.13 10.99 12.24
N ARG A 128 19.11 11.42 13.06
CA ARG A 128 20.28 10.66 13.50
C ARG A 128 20.71 11.13 14.89
N ASN A 129 21.71 10.50 15.48
CA ASN A 129 22.31 10.93 16.74
C ASN A 129 21.25 11.25 17.81
N ARG A 130 20.28 10.36 17.99
CA ARG A 130 19.25 10.52 19.02
C ARG A 130 18.37 11.78 18.81
N GLY A 131 17.73 11.86 17.65
CA GLY A 131 16.71 12.86 17.34
C GLY A 131 17.22 14.18 16.78
N GLU A 132 18.49 14.26 16.36
CA GLU A 132 18.99 15.36 15.57
C GLU A 132 18.52 15.26 14.12
N ASP A 133 18.25 16.38 13.49
CA ASP A 133 17.93 16.44 12.06
C ASP A 133 19.12 15.88 11.24
N ALA A 134 18.86 14.95 10.34
CA ALA A 134 19.90 14.37 9.50
C ALA A 134 20.39 15.30 8.39
N HIS A 135 19.74 16.45 8.22
CA HIS A 135 20.08 17.49 7.23
C HIS A 135 20.22 16.94 5.81
N THR A 136 19.21 16.19 5.36
CA THR A 136 19.16 15.70 3.98
C THR A 136 18.92 16.83 2.96
N ASP A 137 18.47 18.00 3.42
CA ASP A 137 18.26 19.25 2.68
C ASP A 137 17.44 19.10 1.41
N GLY A 138 16.55 18.10 1.39
CA GLY A 138 15.72 17.79 0.24
C GLY A 138 16.48 17.22 -0.97
N LYS A 139 17.75 16.82 -0.78
CA LYS A 139 18.59 16.30 -1.85
C LYS A 139 18.52 14.79 -1.95
N PHE A 140 18.60 14.29 -3.18
CA PHE A 140 18.70 12.87 -3.48
C PHE A 140 20.13 12.33 -3.31
N GLY A 141 21.13 13.15 -3.54
CA GLY A 141 22.54 12.78 -3.38
C GLY A 141 23.02 11.73 -4.38
N LEU A 142 22.43 11.71 -5.59
CA LEU A 142 22.80 10.78 -6.65
C LEU A 142 23.98 11.31 -7.47
N SER A 143 24.98 10.44 -7.72
CA SER A 143 25.95 10.67 -8.77
C SER A 143 25.32 10.54 -10.15
N ASP A 144 25.98 11.02 -11.20
CA ASP A 144 25.50 10.83 -12.57
C ASP A 144 25.41 9.36 -12.95
N LYS A 145 26.31 8.51 -12.43
CA LYS A 145 26.26 7.05 -12.59
C LYS A 145 25.03 6.46 -11.92
N ALA A 146 24.76 6.79 -10.65
CA ALA A 146 23.61 6.32 -9.90
C ALA A 146 22.28 6.74 -10.55
N ALA A 147 22.17 7.98 -11.03
CA ALA A 147 21.02 8.45 -11.78
C ALA A 147 20.80 7.65 -13.08
N MET A 148 21.90 7.26 -13.75
CA MET A 148 21.84 6.44 -14.96
C MET A 148 21.37 5.01 -14.65
N GLU A 149 21.74 4.41 -13.53
CA GLU A 149 21.28 3.08 -13.11
C GLU A 149 19.77 3.08 -12.89
N ILE A 150 19.22 4.11 -12.24
CA ILE A 150 17.77 4.27 -12.06
C ILE A 150 17.07 4.39 -13.43
N MET A 151 17.63 5.17 -14.35
CA MET A 151 17.09 5.33 -15.70
C MET A 151 17.15 4.00 -16.49
N ASN A 152 18.24 3.25 -16.37
CA ASN A 152 18.38 1.95 -17.01
C ASN A 152 17.33 0.94 -16.52
N LEU A 153 17.06 0.91 -15.22
CA LEU A 153 15.98 0.10 -14.67
C LEU A 153 14.61 0.53 -15.21
N PHE A 154 14.34 1.84 -15.18
CA PHE A 154 13.10 2.43 -15.68
C PHE A 154 12.82 2.05 -17.15
N MET A 155 13.84 2.02 -17.99
CA MET A 155 13.76 1.73 -19.43
C MET A 155 13.86 0.24 -19.79
N SER A 156 14.21 -0.62 -18.83
CA SER A 156 14.42 -2.04 -19.09
C SER A 156 13.10 -2.74 -19.48
N PRO A 157 13.09 -3.63 -20.49
CA PRO A 157 11.95 -4.50 -20.75
C PRO A 157 11.65 -5.39 -19.54
N ASP A 158 10.36 -5.71 -19.31
CA ASP A 158 9.93 -6.48 -18.13
C ASP A 158 10.59 -7.86 -18.08
N GLU A 159 10.76 -8.50 -19.23
CA GLU A 159 11.35 -9.85 -19.34
C GLU A 159 12.79 -9.92 -18.82
N LYS A 160 13.53 -8.81 -18.87
CA LYS A 160 14.87 -8.72 -18.31
C LYS A 160 14.88 -8.61 -16.78
N LEU A 161 13.74 -8.30 -16.18
CA LEU A 161 13.56 -8.08 -14.75
C LEU A 161 12.93 -9.28 -14.03
N TYR A 162 12.47 -10.28 -14.80
CA TYR A 162 11.86 -11.47 -14.23
C TYR A 162 12.84 -12.20 -13.31
N ASP A 163 12.36 -12.54 -12.11
CA ASP A 163 13.13 -13.21 -11.05
C ASP A 163 14.41 -12.46 -10.61
N LYS A 164 14.50 -11.16 -10.91
CA LYS A 164 15.64 -10.31 -10.55
C LYS A 164 15.35 -9.46 -9.31
N LYS A 165 16.41 -9.23 -8.55
CA LYS A 165 16.41 -8.35 -7.37
C LYS A 165 16.83 -6.94 -7.75
N ILE A 166 16.49 -5.97 -6.93
CA ILE A 166 16.94 -4.57 -7.05
C ILE A 166 18.47 -4.49 -7.08
N THR A 167 19.14 -5.30 -6.26
CA THR A 167 20.62 -5.39 -6.22
C THR A 167 21.28 -5.92 -7.50
N ASP A 168 20.50 -6.49 -8.43
CA ASP A 168 21.04 -6.88 -9.73
C ASP A 168 21.17 -5.67 -10.69
N PHE A 169 20.62 -4.51 -10.32
CA PHE A 169 20.57 -3.29 -11.13
C PHE A 169 21.18 -2.07 -10.44
N PHE A 170 21.14 -2.01 -9.12
CA PHE A 170 21.63 -0.90 -8.33
C PHE A 170 22.89 -1.30 -7.56
N ASP A 171 23.92 -0.49 -7.67
CA ASP A 171 25.13 -0.62 -6.85
C ASP A 171 25.04 0.21 -5.54
N ASP A 172 26.15 0.22 -4.78
CA ASP A 172 26.24 0.92 -3.52
C ASP A 172 26.04 2.45 -3.63
N GLU A 173 26.30 3.05 -4.80
CA GLU A 173 26.07 4.50 -4.98
C GLU A 173 24.59 4.84 -4.95
N VAL A 174 23.74 4.00 -5.53
CA VAL A 174 22.27 4.16 -5.42
C VAL A 174 21.81 3.76 -4.02
N LEU A 175 22.22 2.57 -3.54
CA LEU A 175 21.70 1.97 -2.32
C LEU A 175 22.09 2.72 -1.02
N ASN A 176 23.14 3.56 -1.06
CA ASN A 176 23.54 4.43 0.05
C ASN A 176 23.13 5.90 -0.14
N SER A 177 22.39 6.23 -1.19
CA SER A 177 21.94 7.60 -1.45
C SER A 177 20.72 7.98 -0.61
N ASN A 178 20.48 9.30 -0.49
CA ASN A 178 19.24 9.79 0.10
C ASN A 178 18.01 9.37 -0.73
N PHE A 179 18.15 9.26 -2.06
CA PHE A 179 17.09 8.75 -2.92
C PHE A 179 16.60 7.38 -2.42
N TRP A 180 17.52 6.44 -2.20
CA TRP A 180 17.16 5.11 -1.74
C TRP A 180 16.57 5.14 -0.33
N MET A 181 17.13 5.93 0.58
CA MET A 181 16.57 6.11 1.92
C MET A 181 15.13 6.65 1.87
N TYR A 182 14.85 7.66 1.05
CA TYR A 182 13.50 8.19 0.87
C TYR A 182 12.55 7.15 0.28
N TRP A 183 13.01 6.46 -0.76
CA TRP A 183 12.23 5.48 -1.50
C TRP A 183 11.87 4.28 -0.64
N ARG A 184 12.89 3.64 -0.06
CA ARG A 184 12.71 2.42 0.70
C ARG A 184 11.87 2.61 1.97
N THR A 185 11.96 3.74 2.65
CA THR A 185 11.19 3.97 3.87
C THR A 185 9.78 4.49 3.60
N MET A 186 9.53 5.11 2.44
CA MET A 186 8.19 5.49 2.01
C MET A 186 7.38 4.29 1.52
N PHE A 187 7.98 3.44 0.69
CA PHE A 187 7.29 2.32 0.04
C PHE A 187 7.60 0.95 0.66
N ALA A 188 8.33 0.92 1.78
CA ALA A 188 8.77 -0.31 2.46
C ALA A 188 9.60 -1.24 1.55
N PHE A 189 10.44 -0.69 0.65
CA PHE A 189 11.31 -1.49 -0.20
C PHE A 189 12.56 -1.97 0.54
N GLU A 190 12.96 -3.17 0.23
CA GLU A 190 14.25 -3.72 0.62
C GLU A 190 15.13 -4.06 -0.59
N ASN A 191 16.43 -4.19 -0.37
CA ASN A 191 17.40 -4.38 -1.46
C ASN A 191 17.16 -5.68 -2.25
N TRP A 192 16.58 -6.70 -1.60
CA TRP A 192 16.29 -8.00 -2.20
C TRP A 192 14.97 -8.06 -2.97
N HIS A 193 14.13 -7.01 -2.88
CA HIS A 193 12.85 -6.96 -3.54
C HIS A 193 12.95 -7.03 -5.08
N SER A 194 11.84 -7.34 -5.71
CA SER A 194 11.70 -7.47 -7.15
C SER A 194 12.10 -6.21 -7.91
N ALA A 195 13.04 -6.34 -8.85
CA ALA A 195 13.39 -5.26 -9.78
C ALA A 195 12.21 -4.87 -10.69
N LEU A 196 11.33 -5.82 -11.05
CA LEU A 196 10.13 -5.57 -11.82
C LEU A 196 9.16 -4.65 -11.05
N GLU A 197 8.92 -4.93 -9.79
CA GLU A 197 8.04 -4.08 -8.97
C GLU A 197 8.67 -2.70 -8.73
N MET A 198 9.98 -2.63 -8.52
CA MET A 198 10.69 -1.34 -8.41
C MET A 198 10.52 -0.50 -9.69
N LYS A 199 10.68 -1.09 -10.88
CA LYS A 199 10.44 -0.40 -12.16
C LYS A 199 8.99 0.11 -12.24
N ARG A 200 8.00 -0.74 -11.93
CA ARG A 200 6.59 -0.36 -11.97
C ARG A 200 6.29 0.81 -11.05
N TYR A 201 6.87 0.82 -9.85
CA TYR A 201 6.78 1.94 -8.93
C TYR A 201 7.40 3.22 -9.47
N LEU A 202 8.60 3.15 -10.04
CA LEU A 202 9.23 4.30 -10.69
C LEU A 202 8.34 4.88 -11.80
N GLN A 203 7.74 4.02 -12.63
CA GLN A 203 6.84 4.44 -13.68
C GLN A 203 5.54 5.05 -13.14
N ARG A 204 4.97 4.42 -12.12
CA ARG A 204 3.70 4.86 -11.52
C ARG A 204 3.82 6.20 -10.81
N TYR A 205 4.95 6.47 -10.16
CA TYR A 205 5.18 7.63 -9.31
C TYR A 205 6.22 8.61 -9.83
N ILE A 206 6.53 8.58 -11.12
CA ILE A 206 7.52 9.49 -11.73
C ILE A 206 7.18 10.97 -11.50
N HIS A 207 5.89 11.32 -11.49
CA HIS A 207 5.41 12.67 -11.23
C HIS A 207 5.56 13.13 -9.78
N HIS A 208 5.85 12.21 -8.87
CA HIS A 208 6.02 12.50 -7.44
C HIS A 208 7.48 12.51 -6.98
N ILE A 209 8.42 12.28 -7.87
CA ILE A 209 9.86 12.25 -7.52
C ILE A 209 10.25 13.49 -6.71
N GLY A 210 9.84 14.69 -7.16
CA GLY A 210 10.16 15.93 -6.47
C GLY A 210 9.55 16.09 -5.06
N GLY A 211 8.50 15.32 -4.73
CA GLY A 211 7.82 15.36 -3.44
C GLY A 211 8.24 14.26 -2.45
N LEU A 212 9.23 13.41 -2.82
CA LEU A 212 9.74 12.37 -1.93
C LEU A 212 10.50 12.90 -0.69
N PRO A 213 11.31 13.98 -0.83
CA PRO A 213 12.08 14.49 0.31
C PRO A 213 11.24 15.14 1.40
N ASP A 214 10.10 15.73 1.05
CA ASP A 214 9.26 16.52 1.96
C ASP A 214 7.81 16.03 2.08
N PHE A 215 7.47 14.95 1.39
CA PHE A 215 6.13 14.35 1.38
C PHE A 215 4.98 15.26 0.90
N THR A 216 5.28 16.31 0.15
CA THR A 216 4.25 17.19 -0.45
C THR A 216 3.34 16.45 -1.44
N ALA A 217 3.83 15.30 -1.96
CA ALA A 217 3.06 14.40 -2.82
C ALA A 217 1.96 13.62 -2.08
N LEU A 218 2.13 13.37 -0.77
CA LEU A 218 1.26 12.49 -0.02
C LEU A 218 -0.02 13.17 0.47
N ARG A 219 -1.06 12.35 0.60
CA ARG A 219 -2.36 12.72 1.20
C ARG A 219 -2.79 11.64 2.18
N PHE A 220 -3.61 12.03 3.14
CA PHE A 220 -4.08 11.15 4.20
C PHE A 220 -5.57 11.33 4.43
N THR A 221 -6.22 10.28 4.94
CA THR A 221 -7.58 10.31 5.45
C THR A 221 -7.66 11.05 6.80
N ARG A 222 -8.89 11.35 7.25
CA ARG A 222 -9.12 12.03 8.53
C ARG A 222 -8.70 11.16 9.71
N TYR A 223 -9.13 9.90 9.72
CA TYR A 223 -8.76 8.87 10.69
C TYR A 223 -7.91 7.78 10.02
N ASN A 224 -7.63 6.72 10.73
CA ASN A 224 -7.08 5.50 10.16
C ASN A 224 -7.99 4.97 9.03
N GLN A 225 -7.46 4.10 8.15
CA GLN A 225 -8.18 3.65 6.96
C GLN A 225 -9.37 2.74 7.28
N TYR A 226 -9.36 2.08 8.41
CA TYR A 226 -10.49 1.27 8.85
C TYR A 226 -11.73 2.16 9.06
N GLU A 227 -11.58 3.22 9.84
CA GLU A 227 -12.68 4.13 10.13
C GLU A 227 -13.03 5.07 8.97
N SER A 228 -12.02 5.50 8.19
CA SER A 228 -12.25 6.45 7.09
C SER A 228 -12.69 5.80 5.78
N MET A 229 -12.45 4.49 5.58
CA MET A 229 -12.72 3.81 4.32
C MET A 229 -13.53 2.53 4.52
N ILE A 230 -13.07 1.60 5.37
CA ILE A 230 -13.69 0.27 5.52
C ILE A 230 -15.08 0.37 6.14
N LEU A 231 -15.23 1.05 7.27
CA LEU A 231 -16.54 1.21 7.91
C LEU A 231 -17.56 1.93 7.03
N PRO A 232 -17.24 3.03 6.32
CA PRO A 232 -18.12 3.63 5.34
C PRO A 232 -18.55 2.66 4.23
N MET A 233 -17.64 1.83 3.70
CA MET A 233 -17.96 0.83 2.67
C MET A 233 -18.92 -0.24 3.22
N VAL A 234 -18.65 -0.76 4.41
CA VAL A 234 -19.53 -1.76 5.06
C VAL A 234 -20.92 -1.19 5.26
N LYS A 235 -21.03 0.02 5.84
CA LYS A 235 -22.33 0.70 6.05
C LYS A 235 -23.08 0.93 4.73
N TYR A 236 -22.36 1.34 3.68
CA TYR A 236 -22.92 1.52 2.35
C TYR A 236 -23.50 0.20 1.80
N LEU A 237 -22.75 -0.90 1.90
CA LEU A 237 -23.15 -2.22 1.45
C LEU A 237 -24.33 -2.78 2.26
N GLU A 238 -24.33 -2.60 3.58
CA GLU A 238 -25.46 -2.96 4.44
C GLU A 238 -26.75 -2.22 4.03
N GLY A 239 -26.61 -0.95 3.62
CA GLY A 239 -27.72 -0.15 3.09
C GLY A 239 -28.33 -0.72 1.81
N PHE A 240 -27.57 -1.50 1.02
CA PHE A 240 -28.07 -2.27 -0.13
C PHE A 240 -28.60 -3.65 0.23
N GLY A 241 -28.41 -4.11 1.48
CA GLY A 241 -28.80 -5.44 1.93
C GLY A 241 -27.79 -6.54 1.62
N VAL A 242 -26.51 -6.19 1.38
CA VAL A 242 -25.43 -7.17 1.21
C VAL A 242 -25.28 -8.03 2.45
N GLN A 243 -25.09 -9.34 2.24
CA GLN A 243 -25.02 -10.34 3.30
C GLN A 243 -23.58 -10.58 3.74
N PHE A 244 -23.23 -10.17 4.96
CA PHE A 244 -21.94 -10.43 5.57
C PHE A 244 -21.99 -11.71 6.42
N HIS A 245 -21.07 -12.64 6.15
CA HIS A 245 -20.88 -13.88 6.88
C HIS A 245 -19.49 -13.86 7.54
N TYR A 246 -19.43 -13.39 8.78
CA TYR A 246 -18.21 -13.39 9.57
C TYR A 246 -17.94 -14.78 10.15
N ASP A 247 -16.73 -15.00 10.69
CA ASP A 247 -16.26 -16.29 11.22
C ASP A 247 -16.46 -17.45 10.23
N THR A 248 -16.45 -17.13 8.94
CA THR A 248 -16.74 -18.03 7.83
C THR A 248 -15.51 -18.18 6.95
N LYS A 249 -14.80 -19.28 7.12
CA LYS A 249 -13.57 -19.59 6.42
C LYS A 249 -13.85 -20.38 5.15
N VAL A 250 -13.42 -19.87 4.00
CA VAL A 250 -13.39 -20.62 2.74
C VAL A 250 -12.16 -21.52 2.74
N THR A 251 -12.34 -22.82 2.72
CA THR A 251 -11.26 -23.82 2.84
C THR A 251 -10.82 -24.35 1.49
N ASN A 252 -11.68 -24.28 0.47
CA ASN A 252 -11.37 -24.67 -0.91
C ASN A 252 -12.39 -24.07 -1.88
N ILE A 253 -11.99 -23.93 -3.15
CA ILE A 253 -12.88 -23.66 -4.27
C ILE A 253 -12.54 -24.67 -5.37
N ALA A 254 -13.53 -25.43 -5.79
CA ALA A 254 -13.38 -26.42 -6.86
C ALA A 254 -13.70 -25.79 -8.21
N PHE A 255 -12.92 -26.15 -9.23
CA PHE A 255 -13.06 -25.68 -10.60
C PHE A 255 -13.24 -26.83 -11.58
N ASP A 256 -14.06 -26.63 -12.58
CA ASP A 256 -14.02 -27.41 -13.83
C ASP A 256 -13.20 -26.62 -14.85
N CYS A 257 -12.04 -27.16 -15.21
CA CYS A 257 -11.10 -26.59 -16.18
C CYS A 257 -11.02 -27.44 -17.45
N ALA A 258 -12.02 -28.27 -17.72
CA ALA A 258 -12.05 -29.10 -18.94
C ALA A 258 -12.34 -28.25 -20.18
N GLY A 259 -11.46 -28.28 -21.16
CA GLY A 259 -11.61 -27.54 -22.42
C GLY A 259 -11.20 -26.08 -22.33
N SER A 260 -11.88 -25.22 -23.10
CA SER A 260 -11.56 -23.78 -23.18
C SER A 260 -12.26 -22.92 -22.13
N LYS A 261 -13.23 -23.46 -21.42
CA LYS A 261 -13.97 -22.78 -20.34
C LYS A 261 -13.44 -23.24 -18.99
N LYS A 262 -13.39 -22.30 -18.06
CA LYS A 262 -13.02 -22.55 -16.66
C LYS A 262 -14.15 -22.02 -15.78
N GLN A 263 -14.66 -22.85 -14.88
CA GLN A 263 -15.82 -22.52 -14.06
C GLN A 263 -15.56 -22.93 -12.61
N ALA A 264 -15.82 -22.02 -11.66
CA ALA A 264 -15.94 -22.37 -10.25
C ALA A 264 -17.24 -23.15 -10.06
N THR A 265 -17.16 -24.33 -9.42
CA THR A 265 -18.27 -25.29 -9.30
C THR A 265 -18.73 -25.49 -7.87
N ARG A 266 -17.87 -25.21 -6.88
CA ARG A 266 -18.20 -25.39 -5.45
C ARG A 266 -17.26 -24.56 -4.58
N ILE A 267 -17.82 -24.02 -3.50
CA ILE A 267 -17.07 -23.39 -2.39
C ILE A 267 -17.23 -24.27 -1.16
N ASP A 268 -16.12 -24.69 -0.55
CA ASP A 268 -16.10 -25.40 0.72
C ASP A 268 -15.87 -24.40 1.85
N ILE A 269 -16.66 -24.49 2.90
CA ILE A 269 -16.73 -23.52 4.00
C ILE A 269 -16.58 -24.24 5.35
N LEU A 270 -15.86 -23.60 6.27
CA LEU A 270 -15.85 -23.95 7.68
C LEU A 270 -16.39 -22.76 8.48
N HIS A 271 -17.52 -22.97 9.16
CA HIS A 271 -18.18 -21.99 10.03
C HIS A 271 -18.49 -22.63 11.36
N ASP A 272 -18.03 -22.02 12.48
CA ASP A 272 -18.21 -22.57 13.84
C ASP A 272 -17.77 -24.04 13.99
N GLY A 273 -16.71 -24.44 13.30
CA GLY A 273 -16.21 -25.82 13.32
C GLY A 273 -17.05 -26.83 12.52
N GLN A 274 -18.07 -26.36 11.80
CA GLN A 274 -18.91 -27.17 10.91
C GLN A 274 -18.53 -26.95 9.45
N GLU A 275 -18.23 -28.04 8.75
CA GLU A 275 -17.98 -28.03 7.32
C GLU A 275 -19.30 -27.99 6.55
N SER A 276 -19.33 -27.19 5.49
CA SER A 276 -20.43 -27.11 4.55
C SER A 276 -19.91 -26.72 3.15
N SER A 277 -20.77 -26.81 2.16
CA SER A 277 -20.40 -26.38 0.81
C SER A 277 -21.54 -25.66 0.12
N ILE A 278 -21.19 -24.81 -0.84
CA ILE A 278 -22.10 -24.12 -1.76
C ILE A 278 -21.80 -24.64 -3.16
N ASP A 279 -22.76 -25.35 -3.76
CA ASP A 279 -22.67 -25.73 -5.17
C ASP A 279 -22.97 -24.52 -6.04
N LEU A 280 -22.18 -24.33 -7.10
CA LEU A 280 -22.21 -23.17 -7.97
C LEU A 280 -22.62 -23.54 -9.40
N THR A 281 -23.33 -22.62 -10.01
CA THR A 281 -23.66 -22.63 -11.45
C THR A 281 -22.91 -21.50 -12.19
N GLU A 282 -23.05 -21.38 -13.49
CA GLU A 282 -22.53 -20.25 -14.28
C GLU A 282 -23.13 -18.88 -13.84
N ASN A 283 -24.24 -18.88 -13.10
CA ASN A 283 -24.88 -17.68 -12.58
C ASN A 283 -24.37 -17.25 -11.20
N ASP A 284 -23.56 -18.09 -10.57
CA ASP A 284 -22.98 -17.82 -9.25
C ASP A 284 -21.54 -17.34 -9.41
N LEU A 285 -21.35 -16.03 -9.30
CA LEU A 285 -20.03 -15.41 -9.46
C LEU A 285 -19.20 -15.59 -8.20
N VAL A 286 -17.89 -15.82 -8.36
CA VAL A 286 -16.96 -15.95 -7.23
C VAL A 286 -15.81 -14.96 -7.40
N PHE A 287 -15.63 -14.11 -6.40
CA PHE A 287 -14.53 -13.13 -6.32
C PHE A 287 -13.56 -13.56 -5.22
N ILE A 288 -12.31 -13.82 -5.59
CA ILE A 288 -11.35 -14.53 -4.75
C ILE A 288 -10.17 -13.61 -4.41
N THR A 289 -10.01 -13.26 -3.14
CA THR A 289 -8.78 -12.61 -2.70
C THR A 289 -7.70 -13.65 -2.47
N ASN A 290 -6.67 -13.63 -3.31
CA ASN A 290 -5.55 -14.57 -3.24
C ASN A 290 -4.53 -14.18 -2.18
N GLY A 291 -3.91 -15.18 -1.57
CA GLY A 291 -2.84 -14.99 -0.61
C GLY A 291 -3.25 -14.12 0.57
N GLY A 292 -2.28 -13.54 1.26
CA GLY A 292 -2.58 -12.62 2.34
C GLY A 292 -1.31 -11.98 2.91
N CYS A 293 -1.08 -10.69 2.61
CA CYS A 293 0.07 -9.97 3.18
C CYS A 293 -0.01 -9.82 4.70
N VAL A 294 -1.19 -9.89 5.28
CA VAL A 294 -1.40 -9.88 6.74
C VAL A 294 -1.76 -11.25 7.31
N GLU A 295 -1.60 -12.29 6.53
CA GLU A 295 -1.81 -13.67 7.00
C GLU A 295 -0.88 -13.96 8.19
N ASN A 296 -1.42 -14.65 9.20
CA ASN A 296 -0.74 -14.97 10.44
C ASN A 296 -0.19 -13.77 11.23
N SER A 297 -0.70 -12.56 10.98
CA SER A 297 -0.36 -11.41 11.83
C SER A 297 -0.74 -11.68 13.26
N THR A 298 0.13 -11.32 14.19
CA THR A 298 -0.08 -11.46 15.63
C THR A 298 0.09 -10.12 16.32
N LEU A 299 -0.60 -9.95 17.42
CA LEU A 299 -0.43 -8.80 18.31
C LEU A 299 0.29 -9.25 19.59
N GLY A 300 1.23 -8.43 20.02
CA GLY A 300 1.77 -8.49 21.38
C GLY A 300 1.02 -7.53 22.30
N SER A 301 1.68 -7.17 23.38
CA SER A 301 1.20 -6.17 24.32
C SER A 301 2.36 -5.33 24.86
N GLN A 302 2.06 -4.42 25.76
CA GLN A 302 3.08 -3.66 26.50
C GLN A 302 4.16 -4.59 27.10
N ASP A 303 3.77 -5.78 27.56
CA ASP A 303 4.63 -6.69 28.32
C ASP A 303 4.95 -8.01 27.60
N THR A 304 4.39 -8.25 26.42
CA THR A 304 4.62 -9.47 25.64
C THR A 304 4.97 -9.15 24.20
N PRO A 305 5.94 -9.86 23.59
CA PRO A 305 6.24 -9.71 22.17
C PRO A 305 5.09 -10.25 21.30
N ALA A 306 5.01 -9.78 20.07
CA ALA A 306 4.17 -10.39 19.06
C ALA A 306 4.86 -11.65 18.53
N GLU A 307 4.13 -12.77 18.48
CA GLU A 307 4.71 -14.03 18.05
C GLU A 307 4.95 -14.08 16.55
N PHE A 308 6.10 -14.55 16.12
CA PHE A 308 6.37 -14.86 14.72
C PHE A 308 5.80 -16.24 14.36
N LYS A 309 4.76 -16.27 13.52
CA LYS A 309 4.03 -17.48 13.11
C LYS A 309 4.09 -17.65 11.59
N PRO A 310 5.19 -18.20 11.05
CA PRO A 310 5.37 -18.31 9.61
C PRO A 310 4.63 -19.48 8.94
N GLU A 311 4.05 -20.40 9.71
CA GLU A 311 3.45 -21.62 9.18
C GLU A 311 2.16 -21.30 8.40
N ILE A 312 2.04 -21.84 7.19
CA ILE A 312 0.83 -21.75 6.39
C ILE A 312 -0.24 -22.64 7.03
N LYS A 313 -1.34 -22.01 7.45
CA LYS A 313 -2.43 -22.70 8.13
C LYS A 313 -3.50 -23.13 7.14
N GLU A 314 -4.11 -24.26 7.40
CA GLU A 314 -5.25 -24.74 6.63
C GLU A 314 -6.40 -23.71 6.66
N GLY A 315 -6.95 -23.44 5.48
CA GLY A 315 -8.00 -22.45 5.26
C GLY A 315 -7.55 -20.99 5.42
N GLY A 316 -6.24 -20.72 5.51
CA GLY A 316 -5.67 -19.38 5.31
C GLY A 316 -5.61 -19.00 3.84
N GLY A 317 -5.33 -17.72 3.56
CA GLY A 317 -5.27 -17.22 2.18
C GLY A 317 -4.21 -17.89 1.31
N TRP A 318 -3.06 -18.26 1.89
CA TRP A 318 -1.99 -18.99 1.16
C TRP A 318 -2.36 -20.44 0.89
N ASP A 319 -2.96 -21.14 1.86
CA ASP A 319 -3.42 -22.52 1.69
C ASP A 319 -4.54 -22.60 0.64
N LEU A 320 -5.50 -21.69 0.71
CA LEU A 320 -6.57 -21.59 -0.28
C LEU A 320 -6.00 -21.38 -1.69
N TRP A 321 -5.07 -20.43 -1.86
CA TRP A 321 -4.48 -20.19 -3.17
C TRP A 321 -3.66 -21.38 -3.67
N ARG A 322 -2.92 -22.10 -2.81
CA ARG A 322 -2.23 -23.35 -3.20
C ARG A 322 -3.19 -24.41 -3.73
N LYS A 323 -4.33 -24.60 -3.05
CA LYS A 323 -5.37 -25.55 -3.49
C LYS A 323 -5.99 -25.15 -4.83
N ILE A 324 -6.23 -23.86 -5.04
CA ILE A 324 -6.74 -23.32 -6.29
C ILE A 324 -5.69 -23.47 -7.40
N ALA A 325 -4.46 -23.04 -7.18
CA ALA A 325 -3.39 -23.06 -8.16
C ALA A 325 -3.00 -24.49 -8.61
N ALA A 326 -3.23 -25.49 -7.76
CA ALA A 326 -3.03 -26.89 -8.11
C ALA A 326 -4.01 -27.40 -9.18
N GLN A 327 -5.10 -26.70 -9.46
CA GLN A 327 -6.14 -27.14 -10.39
C GLN A 327 -5.93 -26.64 -11.83
N ASP A 328 -5.25 -25.49 -12.01
CA ASP A 328 -4.92 -24.97 -13.36
C ASP A 328 -3.68 -24.07 -13.29
N PRO A 329 -2.74 -24.19 -14.24
CA PRO A 329 -1.51 -23.37 -14.26
C PRO A 329 -1.73 -21.87 -14.38
N SER A 330 -2.87 -21.42 -14.95
CA SER A 330 -3.19 -20.00 -15.08
C SER A 330 -3.66 -19.36 -13.77
N PHE A 331 -3.80 -20.15 -12.69
CA PHE A 331 -4.20 -19.64 -11.38
C PHE A 331 -3.01 -19.18 -10.51
N GLY A 332 -1.83 -19.05 -11.14
CA GLY A 332 -0.62 -18.48 -10.54
C GLY A 332 0.22 -19.47 -9.73
N HIS A 333 1.27 -18.93 -9.08
CA HIS A 333 2.27 -19.72 -8.36
C HIS A 333 2.48 -19.17 -6.94
N PRO A 334 1.60 -19.47 -5.97
CA PRO A 334 1.64 -18.91 -4.61
C PRO A 334 2.98 -19.10 -3.90
N ASP A 335 3.67 -20.23 -4.15
CA ASP A 335 4.96 -20.52 -3.53
C ASP A 335 6.08 -19.54 -3.93
N LYS A 336 5.93 -18.80 -5.02
CA LYS A 336 6.83 -17.70 -5.38
C LYS A 336 6.79 -16.55 -4.37
N PHE A 337 5.69 -16.40 -3.66
CA PHE A 337 5.44 -15.27 -2.75
C PHE A 337 5.57 -15.65 -1.28
N CYS A 338 5.17 -16.86 -0.89
CA CYS A 338 5.11 -17.28 0.51
C CYS A 338 6.21 -18.27 0.94
N TYR A 339 7.28 -18.42 0.13
CA TYR A 339 8.32 -19.41 0.41
C TYR A 339 9.27 -19.00 1.53
N ASP A 340 9.44 -17.71 1.80
CA ASP A 340 10.44 -17.21 2.75
C ASP A 340 9.89 -16.09 3.66
N PRO A 341 9.16 -16.47 4.71
CA PRO A 341 8.64 -15.50 5.68
C PRO A 341 9.74 -14.86 6.55
N GLU A 342 10.95 -15.43 6.61
CA GLU A 342 12.09 -14.78 7.26
C GLU A 342 12.54 -13.53 6.49
N LEU A 343 12.39 -13.51 5.18
CA LEU A 343 12.62 -12.32 4.36
C LEU A 343 11.42 -11.39 4.31
N SER A 344 10.20 -11.94 4.10
CA SER A 344 9.01 -11.14 3.81
C SER A 344 8.33 -10.51 5.03
N ASN A 345 8.87 -10.73 6.23
CA ASN A 345 8.30 -10.13 7.43
C ASN A 345 8.82 -8.71 7.67
N TRP A 346 7.98 -7.90 8.24
CA TRP A 346 8.36 -6.73 8.99
C TRP A 346 7.39 -6.51 10.14
N MET A 347 7.70 -5.58 11.00
CA MET A 347 7.00 -5.38 12.24
C MET A 347 6.65 -3.93 12.46
N SER A 348 5.50 -3.69 13.02
CA SER A 348 5.09 -2.37 13.46
C SER A 348 4.68 -2.38 14.93
N ALA A 349 4.53 -1.19 15.50
CA ALA A 349 3.92 -1.00 16.80
C ALA A 349 3.12 0.30 16.82
N THR A 350 2.02 0.31 17.55
CA THR A 350 1.28 1.54 17.85
C THR A 350 1.63 1.97 19.27
N VAL A 351 2.22 3.14 19.40
CA VAL A 351 2.54 3.77 20.69
C VAL A 351 1.47 4.79 21.00
N THR A 352 0.69 4.54 22.04
CA THR A 352 -0.30 5.50 22.56
C THR A 352 0.29 6.24 23.76
N THR A 353 0.38 7.57 23.70
CA THR A 353 0.86 8.36 24.86
C THR A 353 -0.22 8.42 25.93
N LEU A 354 0.19 8.27 27.19
CA LEU A 354 -0.71 8.31 28.35
C LEU A 354 -0.64 9.64 29.13
N ASP A 355 0.45 10.39 28.91
CA ASP A 355 0.68 11.71 29.50
C ASP A 355 1.50 12.60 28.53
N GLN A 356 1.91 13.77 28.99
CA GLN A 356 2.57 14.78 28.16
C GLN A 356 4.11 14.68 28.13
N ARG A 357 4.74 13.69 28.80
CA ARG A 357 6.21 13.64 28.95
C ARG A 357 6.94 13.36 27.63
N ILE A 358 6.34 12.60 26.72
CA ILE A 358 6.93 12.28 25.41
C ILE A 358 6.77 13.44 24.41
N VAL A 359 5.72 14.25 24.56
CA VAL A 359 5.32 15.29 23.61
C VAL A 359 6.44 16.30 23.27
N PRO A 360 7.26 16.80 24.20
CA PRO A 360 8.34 17.74 23.89
C PRO A 360 9.37 17.18 22.90
N TYR A 361 9.67 15.88 22.97
CA TYR A 361 10.61 15.21 22.06
C TYR A 361 10.03 15.09 20.66
N ILE A 362 8.74 14.74 20.53
CA ILE A 362 8.02 14.75 19.26
C ILE A 362 8.02 16.16 18.65
N LYS A 363 7.66 17.18 19.43
CA LYS A 363 7.64 18.59 18.99
C LYS A 363 9.01 19.09 18.51
N LYS A 364 10.08 18.69 19.18
CA LYS A 364 11.45 19.05 18.78
C LYS A 364 11.77 18.58 17.36
N ILE A 365 11.32 17.38 16.98
CA ILE A 365 11.59 16.77 15.67
C ILE A 365 10.62 17.31 14.62
N CYS A 366 9.32 17.21 14.86
CA CYS A 366 8.31 17.60 13.85
C CYS A 366 8.12 19.12 13.74
N LYS A 367 8.59 19.91 14.72
CA LYS A 367 8.50 21.37 14.76
C LYS A 367 7.05 21.89 14.70
N ARG A 368 6.09 21.07 15.14
CA ARG A 368 4.65 21.36 15.13
C ARG A 368 3.99 20.93 16.44
N ASP A 369 2.79 21.45 16.70
CA ASP A 369 1.96 20.98 17.81
C ASP A 369 1.18 19.72 17.39
N PRO A 370 1.43 18.54 17.99
CA PRO A 370 0.76 17.31 17.61
C PRO A 370 -0.73 17.27 17.98
N PHE A 371 -1.19 18.17 18.85
CA PHE A 371 -2.61 18.29 19.25
C PHE A 371 -3.39 19.32 18.43
N SER A 372 -2.77 19.93 17.43
CA SER A 372 -3.41 20.99 16.61
C SER A 372 -4.54 20.48 15.70
N GLY A 373 -4.70 19.17 15.52
CA GLY A 373 -5.60 18.56 14.53
C GLY A 373 -5.11 18.72 13.08
N LYS A 374 -3.89 19.25 12.89
CA LYS A 374 -3.25 19.47 11.59
C LYS A 374 -2.13 18.48 11.36
N VAL A 375 -1.53 18.55 10.15
CA VAL A 375 -0.33 17.78 9.78
C VAL A 375 0.72 17.89 10.89
N VAL A 376 1.27 16.75 11.31
CA VAL A 376 2.32 16.67 12.35
C VAL A 376 3.67 16.30 11.70
N THR A 377 3.95 15.02 11.44
CA THR A 377 5.20 14.62 10.78
C THR A 377 5.15 14.82 9.26
N GLY A 378 3.96 14.81 8.68
CA GLY A 378 3.74 14.91 7.25
C GLY A 378 4.07 13.61 6.49
N GLY A 379 4.36 12.56 7.20
CA GLY A 379 4.77 11.25 6.71
C GLY A 379 5.82 10.65 7.64
N ILE A 380 6.61 9.73 7.12
CA ILE A 380 7.56 8.94 7.88
C ILE A 380 8.81 9.76 8.24
N VAL A 381 9.20 9.74 9.50
CA VAL A 381 10.50 10.16 9.99
C VAL A 381 11.39 8.94 10.12
N THR A 382 12.44 8.87 9.33
CA THR A 382 13.39 7.73 9.32
C THR A 382 14.56 8.02 10.24
N VAL A 383 14.91 7.07 11.11
CA VAL A 383 16.11 7.13 11.94
C VAL A 383 17.25 6.47 11.17
N THR A 384 18.14 7.27 10.57
CA THR A 384 19.13 6.78 9.60
C THR A 384 20.25 5.95 10.21
N ASP A 385 20.51 6.09 11.49
CA ASP A 385 21.50 5.33 12.26
C ASP A 385 20.90 4.22 13.14
N SER A 386 19.60 3.92 12.94
CA SER A 386 18.95 2.79 13.60
C SER A 386 19.34 1.46 12.96
N ASN A 387 19.77 0.51 13.78
CA ASN A 387 20.04 -0.87 13.35
C ASN A 387 18.78 -1.57 12.81
N TRP A 388 17.60 -1.18 13.30
CA TRP A 388 16.31 -1.68 12.83
C TRP A 388 15.81 -0.97 11.56
N LEU A 389 16.48 0.09 11.10
CA LEU A 389 15.93 1.07 10.18
C LEU A 389 14.57 1.57 10.69
N LEU A 390 14.52 1.84 11.99
CA LEU A 390 13.31 2.29 12.67
C LEU A 390 12.81 3.58 12.03
N SER A 391 11.54 3.58 11.69
CA SER A 391 10.83 4.73 11.16
C SER A 391 9.53 4.91 11.92
N TRP A 392 9.04 6.15 12.00
CA TRP A 392 7.80 6.45 12.70
C TRP A 392 7.03 7.58 12.04
N THR A 393 5.74 7.61 12.26
CA THR A 393 4.86 8.68 11.76
C THR A 393 3.80 9.03 12.79
N LEU A 394 3.46 10.31 12.83
CA LEU A 394 2.35 10.83 13.58
C LEU A 394 1.51 11.69 12.63
N ASN A 395 0.41 11.12 12.19
CA ASN A 395 -0.55 11.81 11.33
C ASN A 395 -1.40 12.80 12.14
N ARG A 396 -2.37 13.47 11.50
CA ARG A 396 -3.35 14.32 12.18
C ARG A 396 -4.00 13.54 13.30
N GLN A 397 -4.05 14.11 14.48
CA GLN A 397 -4.71 13.50 15.62
C GLN A 397 -6.16 14.01 15.72
N GLN A 398 -7.05 13.24 16.21
CA GLN A 398 -6.97 11.85 16.65
C GLN A 398 -6.96 10.91 15.43
N GLN A 399 -6.27 9.78 15.56
CA GLN A 399 -6.24 8.72 14.54
C GLN A 399 -7.42 7.74 14.65
N PHE A 400 -8.05 7.70 15.82
CA PHE A 400 -9.27 6.93 16.09
C PHE A 400 -10.33 7.87 16.62
N ARG A 401 -11.59 7.63 16.26
CA ARG A 401 -12.71 8.47 16.66
C ARG A 401 -12.95 8.50 18.17
N ASP A 402 -12.69 7.39 18.84
CA ASP A 402 -12.82 7.22 20.29
C ASP A 402 -11.53 7.57 21.07
N GLN A 403 -10.47 7.97 20.38
CA GLN A 403 -9.18 8.31 21.01
C GLN A 403 -9.32 9.59 21.87
N PRO A 404 -8.88 9.56 23.14
CA PRO A 404 -8.84 10.75 23.99
C PRO A 404 -8.05 11.88 23.34
N LYS A 405 -8.53 13.13 23.53
CA LYS A 405 -7.93 14.31 22.88
C LYS A 405 -6.54 14.67 23.41
N ASP A 406 -6.18 14.18 24.58
CA ASP A 406 -4.87 14.37 25.24
C ASP A 406 -3.88 13.24 24.98
N GLN A 407 -4.26 12.25 24.17
CA GLN A 407 -3.41 11.13 23.76
C GLN A 407 -3.01 11.24 22.29
N LEU A 408 -1.82 10.74 21.99
CA LEU A 408 -1.30 10.60 20.63
C LEU A 408 -1.14 9.14 20.30
N CYS A 409 -1.51 8.73 19.07
CA CYS A 409 -1.24 7.41 18.53
C CYS A 409 -0.13 7.52 17.47
N VAL A 410 1.06 7.08 17.80
CA VAL A 410 2.24 7.06 16.92
C VAL A 410 2.37 5.68 16.31
N TRP A 411 2.56 5.61 15.01
CA TRP A 411 2.91 4.36 14.33
C TRP A 411 4.42 4.28 14.14
N VAL A 412 5.01 3.18 14.63
CA VAL A 412 6.44 2.87 14.53
C VAL A 412 6.59 1.58 13.74
N TYR A 413 7.59 1.49 12.85
CA TYR A 413 7.85 0.26 12.13
C TYR A 413 9.34 0.04 11.85
N SER A 414 9.68 -1.20 11.56
CA SER A 414 11.04 -1.62 11.19
C SER A 414 10.99 -2.63 10.05
N LEU A 415 11.88 -2.46 9.07
CA LEU A 415 12.13 -3.44 8.01
C LEU A 415 13.15 -4.50 8.46
N PHE A 416 14.06 -4.18 9.38
CA PHE A 416 15.12 -5.09 9.87
C PHE A 416 14.74 -5.66 11.22
N THR A 417 13.88 -6.67 11.22
CA THR A 417 13.29 -7.24 12.44
C THR A 417 14.20 -8.22 13.19
N ASP A 418 15.26 -8.69 12.54
CA ASP A 418 16.20 -9.72 12.99
C ASP A 418 17.50 -9.17 13.63
N LYS A 419 17.72 -7.87 13.57
CA LYS A 419 18.93 -7.22 14.09
C LYS A 419 18.74 -6.69 15.50
N PRO A 420 19.77 -6.77 16.37
CA PRO A 420 19.75 -6.09 17.67
C PRO A 420 19.61 -4.58 17.51
N GLY A 421 18.75 -3.96 18.34
CA GLY A 421 18.60 -2.50 18.37
C GLY A 421 19.82 -1.76 18.88
N ASN A 422 19.78 -0.44 18.79
CA ASN A 422 20.86 0.42 19.27
C ASN A 422 20.87 0.51 20.81
N TYR A 423 19.72 0.59 21.42
CA TYR A 423 19.51 0.66 22.86
C TYR A 423 19.09 -0.72 23.42
N ILE A 424 18.01 -1.28 22.90
CA ILE A 424 17.56 -2.63 23.21
C ILE A 424 18.38 -3.64 22.40
N LYS A 425 19.26 -4.38 23.09
CA LYS A 425 20.24 -5.27 22.46
C LYS A 425 19.63 -6.62 22.03
N LYS A 426 18.42 -6.61 21.48
CA LYS A 426 17.78 -7.78 20.88
C LYS A 426 17.00 -7.40 19.61
N PRO A 427 16.66 -8.36 18.74
CA PRO A 427 15.85 -8.14 17.55
C PRO A 427 14.49 -7.54 17.88
N MET A 428 13.96 -6.65 17.02
CA MET A 428 12.64 -6.05 17.26
C MET A 428 11.55 -7.11 17.38
N ARG A 429 11.64 -8.20 16.62
CA ARG A 429 10.66 -9.29 16.65
C ARG A 429 10.57 -10.05 18.00
N ASP A 430 11.61 -9.92 18.82
CA ASP A 430 11.67 -10.55 20.15
C ASP A 430 11.32 -9.56 21.28
N CYS A 431 11.03 -8.29 20.91
CA CYS A 431 10.77 -7.23 21.87
C CYS A 431 9.31 -7.16 22.30
N THR A 432 9.09 -6.86 23.58
CA THR A 432 7.77 -6.45 24.10
C THR A 432 7.43 -5.04 23.59
N GLY A 433 6.17 -4.63 23.71
CA GLY A 433 5.78 -3.26 23.37
C GLY A 433 6.59 -2.21 24.14
N LYS A 434 6.80 -2.43 25.45
CA LYS A 434 7.64 -1.55 26.26
C LYS A 434 9.06 -1.42 25.70
N GLU A 435 9.69 -2.50 25.30
CA GLU A 435 11.06 -2.47 24.75
C GLU A 435 11.14 -1.77 23.40
N ILE A 436 10.13 -1.94 22.53
CA ILE A 436 10.05 -1.17 21.28
C ILE A 436 9.90 0.33 21.57
N CYS A 437 9.06 0.68 22.55
CA CYS A 437 8.92 2.07 22.98
C CYS A 437 10.25 2.62 23.52
N MET A 438 11.00 1.86 24.33
CA MET A 438 12.31 2.25 24.84
C MET A 438 13.31 2.55 23.71
N GLU A 439 13.39 1.71 22.68
CA GLU A 439 14.23 1.95 21.51
C GLU A 439 13.80 3.22 20.76
N TRP A 440 12.51 3.42 20.56
CA TRP A 440 12.00 4.64 19.92
C TRP A 440 12.31 5.89 20.74
N LEU A 441 12.09 5.88 22.06
CA LEU A 441 12.42 6.98 22.97
C LEU A 441 13.91 7.32 22.97
N TYR A 442 14.78 6.29 22.92
CA TYR A 442 16.20 6.50 22.75
C TYR A 442 16.51 7.32 21.49
N HIS A 443 15.90 6.94 20.37
CA HIS A 443 16.08 7.65 19.10
C HIS A 443 15.37 9.01 19.03
N LEU A 444 14.44 9.31 19.93
CA LEU A 444 13.90 10.66 20.11
C LEU A 444 14.83 11.58 20.92
N GLY A 445 15.85 11.04 21.57
CA GLY A 445 16.78 11.78 22.41
C GLY A 445 16.37 11.92 23.87
N VAL A 446 15.48 11.05 24.35
CA VAL A 446 15.12 10.99 25.78
C VAL A 446 16.36 10.57 26.58
N PRO A 447 16.69 11.25 27.72
CA PRO A 447 17.77 10.83 28.60
C PRO A 447 17.65 9.37 29.02
N GLU A 448 18.76 8.62 28.98
CA GLU A 448 18.73 7.16 29.16
C GLU A 448 18.16 6.71 30.52
N ASP A 449 18.39 7.50 31.56
CA ASP A 449 17.85 7.29 32.91
C ASP A 449 16.34 7.48 33.02
N GLN A 450 15.69 8.08 32.02
CA GLN A 450 14.25 8.30 31.96
C GLN A 450 13.51 7.35 31.00
N ILE A 451 14.21 6.68 30.11
CA ILE A 451 13.61 5.88 29.03
C ILE A 451 12.69 4.80 29.57
N GLU A 452 13.17 3.99 30.53
CA GLU A 452 12.38 2.87 31.06
C GLU A 452 11.14 3.34 31.80
N ASP A 453 11.25 4.39 32.61
CA ASP A 453 10.11 4.96 33.33
C ASP A 453 9.08 5.54 32.35
N MET A 454 9.52 6.27 31.34
CA MET A 454 8.62 6.85 30.34
C MET A 454 7.95 5.77 29.48
N ALA A 455 8.67 4.74 29.05
CA ALA A 455 8.09 3.64 28.29
C ALA A 455 7.07 2.84 29.13
N THR A 456 7.28 2.75 30.44
CA THR A 456 6.39 2.02 31.36
C THR A 456 5.14 2.82 31.74
N ASN A 457 5.29 4.12 32.03
CA ASN A 457 4.26 4.91 32.68
C ASN A 457 3.62 5.97 31.78
N SER A 458 4.29 6.38 30.67
CA SER A 458 3.81 7.43 29.77
C SER A 458 3.34 6.91 28.42
N ALA A 459 3.46 5.62 28.15
CA ALA A 459 3.03 5.01 26.90
C ALA A 459 2.44 3.62 27.10
N ASN A 460 1.49 3.25 26.23
CA ASN A 460 1.07 1.89 25.99
C ASN A 460 1.43 1.52 24.54
N THR A 461 2.17 0.45 24.37
CA THR A 461 2.69 0.07 23.04
C THR A 461 2.26 -1.35 22.68
N VAL A 462 1.60 -1.47 21.52
CA VAL A 462 1.11 -2.74 21.01
C VAL A 462 1.88 -3.12 19.75
N PRO A 463 2.78 -4.11 19.81
CA PRO A 463 3.48 -4.62 18.64
C PRO A 463 2.59 -5.47 17.74
N CYS A 464 2.84 -5.40 16.43
CA CYS A 464 2.18 -6.22 15.41
C CYS A 464 3.26 -6.86 14.52
N MET A 465 3.36 -8.17 14.56
CA MET A 465 4.24 -8.96 13.68
C MET A 465 3.46 -9.43 12.46
N MET A 466 4.02 -9.24 11.27
CA MET A 466 3.39 -9.59 10.00
C MET A 466 4.35 -10.41 9.15
N PRO A 467 4.26 -11.77 9.17
CA PRO A 467 5.23 -12.66 8.51
C PRO A 467 5.28 -12.52 6.99
N TYR A 468 4.18 -12.13 6.36
CA TYR A 468 4.04 -12.11 4.90
C TYR A 468 3.81 -10.71 4.32
N ILE A 469 4.11 -9.67 5.08
CA ILE A 469 3.74 -8.30 4.68
C ILE A 469 4.40 -7.85 3.37
N ASP A 470 5.63 -8.27 3.10
CA ASP A 470 6.38 -7.97 1.88
C ASP A 470 6.34 -9.10 0.83
N ALA A 471 5.51 -10.13 1.04
CA ALA A 471 5.41 -11.26 0.12
C ALA A 471 5.11 -10.83 -1.34
N PHE A 472 4.36 -9.76 -1.53
CA PHE A 472 4.05 -9.24 -2.88
C PHE A 472 5.25 -8.59 -3.59
N PHE A 473 6.34 -8.28 -2.89
CA PHE A 473 7.59 -7.77 -3.47
C PHE A 473 8.61 -8.86 -3.79
N MET A 474 8.28 -10.15 -3.60
CA MET A 474 9.17 -11.25 -4.00
C MET A 474 9.49 -11.17 -5.49
N PRO A 475 10.75 -11.47 -5.91
CA PRO A 475 11.11 -11.60 -7.31
C PRO A 475 10.22 -12.62 -8.02
N ARG A 476 9.69 -12.24 -9.17
CA ARG A 476 8.71 -13.02 -9.91
C ARG A 476 8.78 -12.81 -11.42
N ALA A 477 8.09 -13.62 -12.16
CA ALA A 477 7.87 -13.50 -13.61
C ALA A 477 6.38 -13.27 -13.93
N ALA A 478 6.09 -13.08 -15.22
CA ALA A 478 4.72 -13.05 -15.71
C ALA A 478 4.03 -14.42 -15.46
N GLY A 479 2.76 -14.37 -15.06
CA GLY A 479 1.96 -15.58 -14.77
C GLY A 479 2.13 -16.12 -13.35
N ASP A 480 3.08 -15.63 -12.56
CA ASP A 480 3.18 -16.01 -11.14
C ASP A 480 1.99 -15.48 -10.33
N ARG A 481 1.44 -14.31 -10.68
CA ARG A 481 0.11 -13.89 -10.25
C ARG A 481 -0.90 -14.26 -11.34
N PRO A 482 -2.08 -14.78 -11.01
CA PRO A 482 -3.14 -14.97 -11.98
C PRO A 482 -3.67 -13.64 -12.49
N ASP A 483 -4.10 -13.59 -13.74
CA ASP A 483 -4.88 -12.47 -14.24
C ASP A 483 -6.16 -12.29 -13.41
N ILE A 484 -6.68 -11.08 -13.30
CA ILE A 484 -7.91 -10.80 -12.56
C ILE A 484 -9.05 -11.69 -13.07
N VAL A 485 -9.22 -11.80 -14.38
CA VAL A 485 -10.13 -12.75 -15.01
C VAL A 485 -9.31 -13.59 -15.98
N PRO A 486 -8.88 -14.80 -15.58
CA PRO A 486 -8.10 -15.69 -16.45
C PRO A 486 -8.82 -16.02 -17.75
N GLU A 487 -8.06 -16.28 -18.80
CA GLU A 487 -8.64 -16.71 -20.07
C GLU A 487 -9.52 -17.95 -19.89
N GLY A 488 -10.73 -17.88 -20.42
CA GLY A 488 -11.73 -18.93 -20.27
C GLY A 488 -12.56 -18.89 -18.99
N ALA A 489 -12.25 -18.02 -18.04
CA ALA A 489 -13.03 -17.88 -16.80
C ALA A 489 -14.46 -17.43 -17.11
N VAL A 490 -15.46 -18.18 -16.59
CA VAL A 490 -16.88 -17.96 -16.84
C VAL A 490 -17.52 -17.18 -15.70
N ASN A 491 -17.22 -17.55 -14.44
CA ASN A 491 -17.95 -17.09 -13.27
C ASN A 491 -17.04 -16.74 -12.08
N PHE A 492 -15.76 -16.53 -12.29
CA PHE A 492 -14.85 -16.18 -11.20
C PHE A 492 -13.79 -15.15 -11.60
N ALA A 493 -13.26 -14.46 -10.61
CA ALA A 493 -12.15 -13.52 -10.73
C ALA A 493 -11.24 -13.57 -9.49
N PHE A 494 -9.97 -13.25 -9.68
CA PHE A 494 -9.00 -13.05 -8.63
C PHE A 494 -8.87 -11.57 -8.28
N LEU A 495 -8.73 -11.24 -7.01
CA LEU A 495 -8.69 -9.89 -6.49
C LEU A 495 -7.46 -9.62 -5.62
N GLY A 496 -7.14 -8.34 -5.46
CA GLY A 496 -6.19 -7.85 -4.48
C GLY A 496 -4.74 -7.91 -4.95
N GLN A 497 -3.83 -7.87 -4.00
CA GLN A 497 -2.39 -7.67 -4.25
C GLN A 497 -1.72 -8.84 -4.99
N PHE A 498 -2.34 -10.00 -5.02
CA PHE A 498 -1.82 -11.20 -5.69
C PHE A 498 -2.60 -11.58 -6.95
N ALA A 499 -3.44 -10.71 -7.48
CA ALA A 499 -3.97 -10.76 -8.83
C ALA A 499 -3.20 -9.78 -9.73
N GLU A 500 -3.06 -10.10 -11.02
CA GLU A 500 -2.25 -9.30 -11.94
C GLU A 500 -3.08 -8.27 -12.69
N THR A 501 -2.70 -7.00 -12.60
CA THR A 501 -3.01 -5.99 -13.60
C THR A 501 -1.73 -5.27 -13.99
N ALA A 502 -1.50 -5.10 -15.29
CA ALA A 502 -0.38 -4.33 -15.82
C ALA A 502 -0.62 -2.80 -15.71
N ARG A 503 -1.80 -2.41 -15.24
CA ARG A 503 -2.23 -1.00 -15.23
C ARG A 503 -1.71 -0.23 -14.03
N ASP A 504 -1.42 -0.90 -12.91
CA ASP A 504 -1.06 -0.22 -11.66
C ASP A 504 0.01 -1.01 -10.89
N THR A 505 0.43 -0.49 -9.74
CA THR A 505 1.42 -1.11 -8.86
C THR A 505 0.78 -1.65 -7.59
N ILE A 506 1.26 -2.80 -7.16
CA ILE A 506 0.87 -3.47 -5.91
C ILE A 506 1.13 -2.60 -4.67
N PHE A 507 0.66 -3.05 -3.51
CA PHE A 507 0.80 -2.41 -2.19
C PHE A 507 0.11 -1.05 -2.08
N THR A 508 -0.77 -0.71 -3.00
CA THR A 508 -1.58 0.51 -2.94
C THR A 508 -3.05 0.18 -2.69
N THR A 509 -3.76 1.10 -2.06
CA THR A 509 -5.22 1.01 -1.91
C THR A 509 -5.91 1.04 -3.28
N GLU A 510 -5.37 1.82 -4.20
CA GLU A 510 -5.84 1.89 -5.59
C GLU A 510 -5.78 0.52 -6.28
N TYR A 511 -4.67 -0.21 -6.17
CA TYR A 511 -4.53 -1.53 -6.78
C TYR A 511 -5.63 -2.49 -6.33
N SER A 512 -5.89 -2.53 -5.02
CA SER A 512 -6.95 -3.35 -4.46
C SER A 512 -8.32 -3.00 -5.06
N ILE A 513 -8.67 -1.72 -5.11
CA ILE A 513 -9.96 -1.25 -5.63
C ILE A 513 -10.05 -1.45 -7.13
N ARG A 514 -8.98 -1.20 -7.89
CA ARG A 514 -8.91 -1.43 -9.33
C ARG A 514 -9.17 -2.88 -9.68
N THR A 515 -8.57 -3.85 -8.97
CA THR A 515 -8.83 -5.27 -9.22
C THR A 515 -10.31 -5.63 -9.02
N GLY A 516 -10.96 -5.05 -8.03
CA GLY A 516 -12.40 -5.22 -7.81
C GLY A 516 -13.25 -4.66 -8.94
N MET A 517 -12.92 -3.46 -9.42
CA MET A 517 -13.61 -2.83 -10.54
C MET A 517 -13.43 -3.61 -11.85
N GLU A 518 -12.19 -3.96 -12.18
CA GLU A 518 -11.86 -4.75 -13.39
C GLU A 518 -12.57 -6.11 -13.39
N ALA A 519 -12.60 -6.79 -12.24
CA ALA A 519 -13.28 -8.08 -12.08
C ALA A 519 -14.77 -7.98 -12.36
N VAL A 520 -15.47 -7.05 -11.71
CA VAL A 520 -16.93 -6.85 -11.88
C VAL A 520 -17.27 -6.44 -13.30
N TYR A 521 -16.52 -5.48 -13.85
CA TYR A 521 -16.76 -4.96 -15.19
C TYR A 521 -16.53 -6.01 -16.28
N THR A 522 -15.53 -6.88 -16.09
CA THR A 522 -15.25 -7.97 -17.02
C THR A 522 -16.31 -9.07 -16.96
N LEU A 523 -16.61 -9.59 -15.76
CA LEU A 523 -17.51 -10.73 -15.61
C LEU A 523 -18.96 -10.40 -15.96
N LEU A 524 -19.39 -9.15 -15.75
CA LEU A 524 -20.76 -8.71 -16.00
C LEU A 524 -20.89 -7.85 -17.25
N ASN A 525 -19.80 -7.61 -17.96
CA ASN A 525 -19.77 -6.75 -19.13
C ASN A 525 -20.45 -5.39 -18.89
N VAL A 526 -20.04 -4.72 -17.80
CA VAL A 526 -20.55 -3.37 -17.48
C VAL A 526 -20.14 -2.40 -18.60
N ASP A 527 -21.09 -1.61 -19.08
CA ASP A 527 -20.94 -0.75 -20.26
C ASP A 527 -20.28 0.62 -19.94
N ARG A 528 -19.33 0.63 -19.04
CA ARG A 528 -18.50 1.81 -18.70
C ARG A 528 -17.03 1.41 -18.66
N GLY A 529 -16.14 2.30 -19.11
CA GLY A 529 -14.69 2.05 -19.06
C GLY A 529 -14.15 2.11 -17.63
N VAL A 530 -13.21 1.21 -17.31
CA VAL A 530 -12.40 1.33 -16.10
C VAL A 530 -11.46 2.53 -16.26
N PRO A 531 -11.35 3.46 -15.30
CA PRO A 531 -10.44 4.58 -15.39
C PRO A 531 -9.00 4.13 -15.65
N GLU A 532 -8.37 4.72 -16.67
CA GLU A 532 -6.95 4.47 -16.96
C GLU A 532 -6.09 5.02 -15.80
N VAL A 533 -4.98 4.38 -15.52
CA VAL A 533 -3.96 4.97 -14.64
C VAL A 533 -3.45 6.24 -15.30
N TRP A 534 -3.33 7.34 -14.55
CA TRP A 534 -2.81 8.57 -15.10
C TRP A 534 -1.43 8.37 -15.74
N GLY A 535 -1.35 8.65 -17.02
CA GLY A 535 -0.19 8.35 -17.86
C GLY A 535 0.99 9.30 -17.68
N SER A 536 1.37 9.64 -16.45
CA SER A 536 2.50 10.53 -16.15
C SER A 536 3.82 10.04 -16.75
N VAL A 537 3.99 8.74 -16.90
CA VAL A 537 5.14 8.11 -17.57
C VAL A 537 5.24 8.46 -19.06
N TYR A 538 4.14 8.87 -19.67
CA TYR A 538 4.07 9.32 -21.08
C TYR A 538 4.05 10.85 -21.21
N ASP A 539 3.99 11.58 -20.10
CA ASP A 539 4.03 13.05 -20.09
C ASP A 539 5.48 13.53 -20.03
N ILE A 540 5.96 14.08 -21.14
CA ILE A 540 7.34 14.57 -21.22
C ILE A 540 7.66 15.61 -20.13
N ARG A 541 6.69 16.38 -19.67
CA ARG A 541 6.88 17.37 -18.59
C ARG A 541 7.23 16.69 -17.28
N CYS A 542 6.55 15.59 -16.95
CA CYS A 542 6.84 14.79 -15.76
C CYS A 542 8.23 14.15 -15.84
N LEU A 543 8.60 13.63 -17.01
CA LEU A 543 9.91 13.02 -17.23
C LEU A 543 11.05 14.03 -17.12
N LEU A 544 10.88 15.22 -17.68
CA LEU A 544 11.87 16.31 -17.61
C LEU A 544 12.03 16.80 -16.16
N ASP A 545 10.92 17.05 -15.45
CA ASP A 545 10.96 17.45 -14.04
C ASP A 545 11.64 16.40 -13.17
N ALA A 546 11.28 15.12 -13.31
CA ALA A 546 11.91 14.03 -12.59
C ALA A 546 13.42 13.94 -12.87
N THR A 547 13.84 14.12 -14.12
CA THR A 547 15.26 14.10 -14.51
C THR A 547 16.07 15.18 -13.79
N VAL A 548 15.53 16.38 -13.69
CA VAL A 548 16.18 17.50 -13.01
C VAL A 548 16.18 17.29 -11.48
N LYS A 549 15.06 16.83 -10.92
CA LYS A 549 14.91 16.57 -9.48
C LYS A 549 15.86 15.47 -9.01
N LEU A 550 15.94 14.34 -9.70
CA LEU A 550 16.87 13.25 -9.39
C LEU A 550 18.34 13.70 -9.41
N ARG A 551 18.66 14.77 -10.10
CA ARG A 551 20.01 15.35 -10.17
C ARG A 551 20.19 16.56 -9.26
N ASP A 552 19.31 16.75 -8.27
CA ASP A 552 19.35 17.87 -7.32
C ASP A 552 19.38 19.24 -8.00
N GLY A 553 18.65 19.39 -9.11
CA GLY A 553 18.55 20.61 -9.89
C GLY A 553 19.69 20.86 -10.87
N ARG A 554 20.67 19.95 -11.00
CA ARG A 554 21.76 20.07 -11.97
C ARG A 554 21.24 19.88 -13.39
N LYS A 555 21.64 20.79 -14.28
CA LYS A 555 21.28 20.72 -15.70
C LYS A 555 22.02 19.59 -16.42
N ILE A 556 21.44 19.10 -17.50
CA ILE A 556 22.08 18.07 -18.33
C ILE A 556 23.38 18.57 -18.96
N THR A 557 23.47 19.88 -19.18
CA THR A 557 24.67 20.54 -19.69
C THR A 557 25.84 20.51 -18.71
N ASP A 558 25.57 20.33 -17.42
CA ASP A 558 26.57 20.31 -16.36
C ASP A 558 27.12 18.89 -16.08
N MET A 559 26.64 17.89 -16.83
CA MET A 559 27.10 16.51 -16.68
C MET A 559 28.58 16.36 -17.05
N GLU A 560 29.28 15.58 -16.26
CA GLU A 560 30.61 15.09 -16.59
C GLU A 560 30.51 14.05 -17.71
N MET A 561 30.90 14.45 -18.92
CA MET A 561 30.87 13.59 -20.09
C MET A 561 32.22 13.60 -20.80
N PRO A 562 32.56 12.50 -21.48
CA PRO A 562 33.69 12.49 -22.42
C PRO A 562 33.53 13.59 -23.49
N LEU A 563 34.66 14.04 -24.04
CA LEU A 563 34.70 15.14 -25.04
C LEU A 563 33.73 14.90 -26.22
N VAL A 564 33.61 13.68 -26.68
CA VAL A 564 32.70 13.27 -27.77
C VAL A 564 31.24 13.49 -27.36
N GLY A 565 30.88 13.15 -26.13
CA GLY A 565 29.52 13.38 -25.58
C GLY A 565 29.20 14.87 -25.47
N LYS A 566 30.15 15.69 -25.00
CA LYS A 566 29.99 17.16 -24.93
C LYS A 566 29.80 17.78 -26.30
N LEU A 567 30.54 17.32 -27.33
CA LEU A 567 30.39 17.79 -28.69
C LEU A 567 29.03 17.39 -29.29
N ALA A 568 28.60 16.14 -29.08
CA ALA A 568 27.31 15.65 -29.53
C ALA A 568 26.14 16.43 -28.89
N MET A 569 26.23 16.69 -27.59
CA MET A 569 25.24 17.52 -26.89
C MET A 569 25.18 18.93 -27.45
N LYS A 570 26.32 19.57 -27.63
CA LYS A 570 26.40 20.93 -28.20
C LYS A 570 25.75 20.99 -29.58
N GLU A 571 25.95 19.97 -30.41
CA GLU A 571 25.36 19.87 -31.72
C GLU A 571 23.84 19.63 -31.69
N ALA A 572 23.38 18.77 -30.74
CA ALA A 572 21.96 18.54 -30.49
C ALA A 572 21.25 19.83 -30.05
N LEU A 573 21.84 20.57 -29.09
CA LEU A 573 21.30 21.84 -28.61
C LEU A 573 21.21 22.90 -29.73
N LYS A 574 22.20 22.93 -30.60
CA LYS A 574 22.16 23.82 -31.77
C LYS A 574 21.04 23.49 -32.76
N LYS A 575 20.68 22.20 -32.87
CA LYS A 575 19.57 21.77 -33.78
C LYS A 575 18.20 22.16 -33.25
N ILE A 576 18.04 22.34 -31.97
CA ILE A 576 16.76 22.69 -31.33
C ILE A 576 16.66 24.20 -31.04
N GLU A 577 17.71 24.99 -31.33
CA GLU A 577 17.75 26.43 -31.07
C GLU A 577 16.57 27.13 -31.72
N GLY A 578 15.83 27.96 -30.96
CA GLY A 578 14.63 28.68 -31.38
C GLY A 578 13.36 27.84 -31.53
N THR A 579 13.41 26.52 -31.23
CA THR A 579 12.23 25.64 -31.33
C THR A 579 11.44 25.58 -30.01
N GLU A 580 10.20 25.07 -30.08
CA GLU A 580 9.39 24.78 -28.87
C GLU A 580 10.04 23.74 -27.94
N VAL A 581 10.87 22.84 -28.50
CA VAL A 581 11.64 21.88 -27.71
C VAL A 581 12.65 22.59 -26.82
N GLU A 582 13.40 23.56 -27.36
CA GLU A 582 14.33 24.37 -26.57
C GLU A 582 13.60 25.13 -25.46
N LYS A 583 12.46 25.74 -25.76
CA LYS A 583 11.65 26.46 -24.77
C LYS A 583 11.22 25.56 -23.65
N LEU A 584 10.72 24.34 -23.96
CA LEU A 584 10.30 23.33 -22.99
C LEU A 584 11.47 22.92 -22.10
N LEU A 585 12.64 22.62 -22.68
CA LEU A 585 13.83 22.19 -21.88
C LEU A 585 14.31 23.32 -20.95
N LYS A 586 14.22 24.59 -21.37
CA LYS A 586 14.54 25.74 -20.51
C LYS A 586 13.49 25.95 -19.41
N GLU A 587 12.21 25.81 -19.72
CA GLU A 587 11.10 25.94 -18.77
C GLU A 587 11.28 24.95 -17.61
N TYR A 588 11.67 23.72 -17.91
CA TYR A 588 11.91 22.66 -16.92
C TYR A 588 13.36 22.63 -16.38
N ASN A 589 14.17 23.63 -16.70
CA ASN A 589 15.53 23.78 -16.19
C ASN A 589 16.48 22.62 -16.56
N VAL A 590 16.18 21.91 -17.65
CA VAL A 590 16.99 20.78 -18.14
C VAL A 590 18.30 21.28 -18.77
N ILE A 591 18.25 22.44 -19.46
CA ILE A 591 19.36 23.09 -20.12
C ILE A 591 19.49 24.55 -19.72
#